data_67719f1f5408149730937ec95e208142
#
_entry.id   67719f1f5408149730937ec95e208142
#
_cell.length_a   1.000
_cell.length_b   1.000
_cell.length_c   1.000
_cell.angle_alpha   90.00
_cell.angle_beta   90.00
_cell.angle_gamma   90.00
#
_symmetry.space_group_name_H-M   'P 1'
#
loop_
_entity.id
_entity.type
_entity.pdbx_description
1 polymer ?
#
loop_
_entity_poly.entity_id
_entity_poly.type
_entity_poly.pdbx_seq_one_letter_code
_entity_poly.pdbx_strand_id
1 'polypeptide(L)'
;MGLGLVVGDLRVQRIERGDGRWSFTIVWPEGTVREDADGFLREYEGSGTQRTYAYLLVDHLRWLERECLPPGAVELRDLERYMGVVGAEVRMPLGEPWRAGKRPYGRAALSAAAACLKGFYLYHAACGVNEELGRRLDKTRLPTRADRNRALLGHVKAVMPANPLAPRRARRRHPKMLPEGARERLLEAAATARDRLVITWLGDGGFRIGELCGLHLADLHLREGASCGECRSAHVHVCHRGGNPNRASAK
;
A
#
# COMPACT_ATOMS: atom_id res chain seq x y z
N MET A 1 16.53 -11.31 40.32
CA MET A 1 15.19 -11.58 39.79
C MET A 1 14.93 -10.55 38.72
N GLY A 2 15.18 -10.89 37.45
CA GLY A 2 14.91 -10.00 36.32
C GLY A 2 13.43 -10.07 36.00
N LEU A 3 12.72 -8.98 36.22
CA LEU A 3 11.41 -8.77 35.63
C LEU A 3 11.58 -8.70 34.11
N GLY A 4 11.39 -9.83 33.44
CA GLY A 4 11.22 -9.83 32.00
C GLY A 4 9.97 -9.01 31.68
N LEU A 5 10.16 -7.79 31.22
CA LEU A 5 9.11 -7.04 30.55
C LEU A 5 8.65 -7.90 29.37
N VAL A 6 7.47 -8.49 29.53
CA VAL A 6 6.72 -9.04 28.41
C VAL A 6 6.38 -7.83 27.56
N VAL A 7 7.20 -7.58 26.54
CA VAL A 7 6.93 -6.57 25.52
C VAL A 7 5.65 -7.03 24.84
N GLY A 8 4.53 -6.45 25.23
CA GLY A 8 3.25 -6.75 24.64
C GLY A 8 3.27 -6.35 23.16
N ASP A 9 3.02 -7.31 22.29
CA ASP A 9 3.08 -7.08 20.85
C ASP A 9 1.93 -6.20 20.38
N LEU A 10 2.22 -4.95 19.99
CA LEU A 10 1.31 -4.12 19.21
C LEU A 10 0.76 -4.91 18.03
N ARG A 11 -0.52 -4.79 17.74
CA ARG A 11 -1.14 -5.50 16.62
C ARG A 11 -2.02 -4.59 15.77
N VAL A 12 -2.15 -4.92 14.48
CA VAL A 12 -3.13 -4.29 13.61
C VAL A 12 -4.50 -4.87 13.92
N GLN A 13 -5.46 -4.00 14.22
CA GLN A 13 -6.85 -4.34 14.40
C GLN A 13 -7.67 -3.85 13.21
N ARG A 14 -8.43 -4.77 12.59
CA ARG A 14 -9.44 -4.44 11.60
C ARG A 14 -10.75 -4.12 12.34
N ILE A 15 -11.36 -3.00 11.98
CA ILE A 15 -12.62 -2.52 12.55
C ILE A 15 -13.65 -2.50 11.43
N GLU A 16 -14.80 -3.10 11.66
CA GLU A 16 -15.97 -2.96 10.80
C GLU A 16 -16.81 -1.80 11.32
N ARG A 17 -17.11 -0.86 10.45
CA ARG A 17 -17.94 0.29 10.79
C ARG A 17 -19.42 -0.02 10.54
N GLY A 18 -20.29 0.76 11.14
CA GLY A 18 -21.74 0.61 10.97
C GLY A 18 -22.22 0.78 9.52
N ASP A 19 -21.43 1.42 8.64
CA ASP A 19 -21.66 1.54 7.21
C ASP A 19 -21.10 0.36 6.38
N GLY A 20 -20.60 -0.69 7.05
CA GLY A 20 -20.01 -1.87 6.43
C GLY A 20 -18.59 -1.67 5.88
N ARG A 21 -18.00 -0.48 6.03
CA ARG A 21 -16.61 -0.22 5.62
C ARG A 21 -15.63 -0.76 6.63
N TRP A 22 -14.47 -1.16 6.13
CA TRP A 22 -13.36 -1.62 6.96
C TRP A 22 -12.38 -0.48 7.20
N SER A 23 -12.00 -0.31 8.46
CA SER A 23 -10.91 0.56 8.90
C SER A 23 -9.82 -0.27 9.59
N PHE A 24 -8.61 0.27 9.69
CA PHE A 24 -7.47 -0.40 10.32
C PHE A 24 -6.83 0.55 11.31
N THR A 25 -6.60 0.07 12.52
CA THR A 25 -5.88 0.78 13.57
C THR A 25 -4.81 -0.11 14.20
N ILE A 26 -4.01 0.45 15.09
CA ILE A 26 -3.00 -0.28 15.86
C ILE A 26 -3.41 -0.25 17.31
N VAL A 27 -3.41 -1.41 17.96
CA VAL A 27 -3.80 -1.57 19.35
C VAL A 27 -2.71 -2.27 20.15
N TRP A 28 -2.66 -1.95 21.43
CA TRP A 28 -1.90 -2.67 22.42
C TRP A 28 -2.51 -4.05 22.68
N PRO A 29 -1.81 -4.99 23.34
CA PRO A 29 -2.32 -6.34 23.64
C PRO A 29 -3.63 -6.33 24.41
N GLU A 30 -3.78 -5.41 25.35
CA GLU A 30 -4.98 -5.20 26.15
C GLU A 30 -6.16 -4.60 25.36
N GLY A 31 -5.94 -4.21 24.10
CA GLY A 31 -6.97 -3.66 23.23
C GLY A 31 -7.05 -2.13 23.18
N THR A 32 -6.25 -1.44 23.96
CA THR A 32 -6.17 0.03 23.93
C THR A 32 -5.62 0.50 22.57
N VAL A 33 -6.27 1.50 21.98
CA VAL A 33 -5.85 2.08 20.70
C VAL A 33 -4.57 2.91 20.88
N ARG A 34 -3.63 2.77 19.98
CA ARG A 34 -2.47 3.64 19.90
C ARG A 34 -2.82 4.91 19.14
N GLU A 35 -3.13 5.98 19.86
CA GLU A 35 -3.74 7.21 19.34
C GLU A 35 -2.90 7.91 18.26
N ASP A 36 -1.58 7.98 18.43
CA ASP A 36 -0.67 8.59 17.49
C ASP A 36 -0.68 7.88 16.12
N ALA A 37 -0.71 6.55 16.13
CA ALA A 37 -0.82 5.74 14.94
C ALA A 37 -2.22 5.80 14.31
N ASP A 38 -3.26 5.79 15.15
CA ASP A 38 -4.65 5.86 14.69
C ASP A 38 -4.94 7.20 14.01
N GLY A 39 -4.50 8.32 14.60
CA GLY A 39 -4.65 9.64 14.02
C GLY A 39 -4.04 9.72 12.61
N PHE A 40 -2.81 9.25 12.44
CA PHE A 40 -2.17 9.18 11.13
C PHE A 40 -2.91 8.26 10.14
N LEU A 41 -3.36 7.08 10.58
CA LEU A 41 -4.02 6.11 9.71
C LEU A 41 -5.40 6.59 9.25
N ARG A 42 -6.08 7.46 10.00
CA ARG A 42 -7.36 8.06 9.61
C ARG A 42 -7.25 8.93 8.36
N GLU A 43 -6.10 9.56 8.09
CA GLU A 43 -5.89 10.31 6.85
C GLU A 43 -6.03 9.44 5.57
N TYR A 44 -5.87 8.13 5.71
CA TYR A 44 -5.95 7.14 4.63
C TYR A 44 -7.24 6.31 4.66
N GLU A 45 -8.23 6.74 5.43
CA GLU A 45 -9.46 6.00 5.59
C GLU A 45 -10.18 5.73 4.26
N GLY A 46 -10.77 4.54 4.14
CA GLY A 46 -11.45 4.11 2.90
C GLY A 46 -10.50 3.75 1.76
N SER A 47 -9.18 3.86 1.94
CA SER A 47 -8.19 3.49 0.92
C SER A 47 -7.50 2.17 1.24
N GLY A 48 -7.05 1.44 0.21
CA GLY A 48 -6.18 0.27 0.40
C GLY A 48 -4.81 0.62 0.99
N THR A 49 -4.44 1.90 0.99
CA THR A 49 -3.22 2.42 1.60
C THR A 49 -3.26 2.30 3.12
N GLN A 50 -4.41 2.58 3.75
CA GLN A 50 -4.57 2.48 5.19
C GLN A 50 -4.14 1.11 5.72
N ARG A 51 -4.67 0.04 5.13
CA ARG A 51 -4.30 -1.34 5.50
C ARG A 51 -2.80 -1.57 5.36
N THR A 52 -2.22 -1.18 4.24
CA THR A 52 -0.79 -1.37 3.98
C THR A 52 0.05 -0.62 5.00
N TYR A 53 -0.30 0.63 5.28
CA TYR A 53 0.41 1.47 6.24
C TYR A 53 0.27 0.96 7.66
N ALA A 54 -0.89 0.46 8.08
CA ALA A 54 -1.07 -0.14 9.40
C ALA A 54 -0.09 -1.30 9.65
N TYR A 55 0.08 -2.22 8.67
CA TYR A 55 1.03 -3.32 8.79
C TYR A 55 2.50 -2.90 8.73
N LEU A 56 2.83 -1.88 7.96
CA LEU A 56 4.20 -1.34 7.91
C LEU A 56 4.53 -0.56 9.18
N LEU A 57 3.57 0.21 9.68
CA LEU A 57 3.74 1.04 10.85
C LEU A 57 3.84 0.20 12.14
N VAL A 58 3.04 -0.86 12.28
CA VAL A 58 3.13 -1.74 13.46
C VAL A 58 4.49 -2.41 13.56
N ASP A 59 5.10 -2.80 12.42
CA ASP A 59 6.45 -3.36 12.41
C ASP A 59 7.50 -2.32 12.88
N HIS A 60 7.33 -1.06 12.48
CA HIS A 60 8.21 0.03 12.93
C HIS A 60 8.04 0.33 14.42
N LEU A 61 6.81 0.42 14.88
CA LEU A 61 6.52 0.72 16.28
C LEU A 61 7.02 -0.37 17.23
N ARG A 62 6.89 -1.65 16.85
CA ARG A 62 7.49 -2.78 17.58
C ARG A 62 9.02 -2.69 17.64
N TRP A 63 9.64 -2.25 16.55
CA TRP A 63 11.07 -2.03 16.51
C TRP A 63 11.48 -0.90 17.46
N LEU A 64 10.74 0.22 17.50
CA LEU A 64 10.99 1.32 18.44
C LEU A 64 10.89 0.87 19.89
N GLU A 65 9.89 0.07 20.23
CA GLU A 65 9.73 -0.49 21.59
C GLU A 65 10.92 -1.34 21.99
N ARG A 66 11.38 -2.20 21.08
CA ARG A 66 12.56 -3.02 21.30
C ARG A 66 13.82 -2.19 21.50
N GLU A 67 14.00 -1.13 20.75
CA GLU A 67 15.16 -0.23 20.87
C GLU A 67 14.98 0.79 22.02
N CYS A 68 13.88 0.75 22.76
CA CYS A 68 13.54 1.71 23.81
C CYS A 68 13.55 3.16 23.31
N LEU A 69 13.13 3.40 22.07
CA LEU A 69 13.11 4.71 21.43
C LEU A 69 11.68 5.26 21.38
N PRO A 70 11.35 6.32 22.16
CA PRO A 70 10.08 6.98 22.01
C PRO A 70 10.02 7.74 20.67
N PRO A 71 8.84 7.80 20.00
CA PRO A 71 8.71 8.45 18.69
C PRO A 71 9.22 9.89 18.62
N GLY A 72 9.11 10.64 19.73
CA GLY A 72 9.61 12.01 19.83
C GLY A 72 11.14 12.14 19.84
N ALA A 73 11.88 11.06 20.13
CA ALA A 73 13.35 11.05 20.17
C ALA A 73 14.00 10.38 18.95
N VAL A 74 13.19 9.90 18.00
CA VAL A 74 13.70 9.23 16.78
C VAL A 74 14.43 10.22 15.91
N GLU A 75 15.62 9.85 15.43
CA GLU A 75 16.38 10.61 14.46
C GLU A 75 16.36 9.95 13.07
N LEU A 76 16.79 10.71 12.04
CA LEU A 76 16.85 10.19 10.67
C LEU A 76 17.73 8.93 10.56
N ARG A 77 18.86 8.89 11.29
CA ARG A 77 19.73 7.73 11.33
C ARG A 77 19.07 6.46 11.87
N ASP A 78 18.12 6.63 12.80
CA ASP A 78 17.38 5.50 13.36
C ASP A 78 16.41 4.93 12.32
N LEU A 79 15.77 5.80 11.55
CA LEU A 79 14.92 5.39 10.43
C LEU A 79 15.73 4.68 9.33
N GLU A 80 16.92 5.18 9.00
CA GLU A 80 17.84 4.52 8.06
C GLU A 80 18.26 3.16 8.57
N ARG A 81 18.58 3.04 9.86
CA ARG A 81 18.91 1.77 10.52
C ARG A 81 17.73 0.79 10.46
N TYR A 82 16.52 1.25 10.80
CA TYR A 82 15.32 0.43 10.68
C TYR A 82 15.11 -0.08 9.24
N MET A 83 15.21 0.81 8.25
CA MET A 83 15.05 0.42 6.84
C MET A 83 16.09 -0.60 6.39
N GLY A 84 17.32 -0.51 6.88
CA GLY A 84 18.37 -1.50 6.67
C GLY A 84 18.02 -2.86 7.27
N VAL A 85 17.53 -2.87 8.52
CA VAL A 85 17.16 -4.11 9.23
C VAL A 85 15.98 -4.83 8.57
N VAL A 86 14.92 -4.12 8.19
CA VAL A 86 13.73 -4.76 7.58
C VAL A 86 13.98 -5.28 6.16
N GLY A 87 14.96 -4.73 5.46
CA GLY A 87 15.37 -5.17 4.12
C GLY A 87 16.49 -6.21 4.13
N ALA A 88 17.11 -6.49 5.28
CA ALA A 88 18.22 -7.44 5.36
C ALA A 88 17.73 -8.89 5.30
N GLU A 89 18.43 -9.72 4.53
CA GLU A 89 18.19 -11.16 4.49
C GLU A 89 18.81 -11.90 5.68
N VAL A 90 19.80 -11.29 6.32
CA VAL A 90 20.54 -11.86 7.43
C VAL A 90 19.75 -11.67 8.72
N ARG A 91 19.56 -12.75 9.48
CA ARG A 91 18.99 -12.69 10.83
C ARG A 91 19.90 -11.90 11.75
N MET A 92 19.31 -11.02 12.55
CA MET A 92 20.06 -10.29 13.58
C MET A 92 20.74 -11.28 14.53
N PRO A 93 22.05 -11.13 14.81
CA PRO A 93 22.81 -12.07 15.63
C PRO A 93 22.40 -12.07 17.12
N LEU A 94 21.62 -11.12 17.58
CA LEU A 94 21.24 -10.94 18.97
C LEU A 94 19.73 -11.11 19.18
N GLY A 95 19.32 -12.33 19.55
CA GLY A 95 17.99 -12.62 20.03
C GLY A 95 16.93 -12.92 18.95
N GLU A 96 15.72 -13.25 19.39
CA GLU A 96 14.60 -13.51 18.49
C GLU A 96 14.26 -12.28 17.66
N PRO A 97 14.11 -12.45 16.34
CA PRO A 97 13.77 -11.31 15.49
C PRO A 97 12.36 -10.82 15.82
N TRP A 98 12.22 -9.54 16.14
CA TRP A 98 10.95 -8.87 16.38
C TRP A 98 9.92 -9.03 15.22
N ARG A 99 10.39 -9.56 14.09
CA ARG A 99 9.59 -9.99 12.93
C ARG A 99 9.66 -11.50 12.73
N ALA A 100 9.64 -12.29 13.81
CA ALA A 100 9.73 -13.75 13.72
C ALA A 100 8.78 -14.33 12.67
N GLY A 101 9.30 -15.20 11.80
CA GLY A 101 8.53 -15.83 10.72
C GLY A 101 8.24 -14.94 9.50
N LYS A 102 8.56 -13.64 9.52
CA LYS A 102 8.37 -12.74 8.38
C LYS A 102 9.60 -12.71 7.47
N ARG A 103 9.36 -12.67 6.17
CA ARG A 103 10.42 -12.47 5.17
C ARG A 103 10.93 -11.01 5.18
N PRO A 104 12.19 -10.77 4.76
CA PRO A 104 12.68 -9.42 4.52
C PRO A 104 11.77 -8.64 3.58
N TYR A 105 11.71 -7.33 3.73
CA TYR A 105 10.97 -6.49 2.80
C TYR A 105 11.62 -6.50 1.43
N GLY A 106 10.87 -6.92 0.44
CA GLY A 106 11.25 -6.67 -0.95
C GLY A 106 11.20 -5.18 -1.28
N ARG A 107 11.78 -4.81 -2.41
CA ARG A 107 11.92 -3.39 -2.82
C ARG A 107 10.61 -2.60 -2.83
N ALA A 108 9.50 -3.19 -3.27
CA ALA A 108 8.19 -2.53 -3.26
C ALA A 108 7.72 -2.23 -1.84
N ALA A 109 7.89 -3.22 -0.93
CA ALA A 109 7.55 -3.05 0.48
C ALA A 109 8.46 -2.00 1.15
N LEU A 110 9.76 -1.98 0.84
CA LEU A 110 10.67 -0.93 1.32
C LEU A 110 10.26 0.47 0.84
N SER A 111 9.84 0.60 -0.43
CA SER A 111 9.36 1.88 -0.94
C SER A 111 8.07 2.32 -0.24
N ALA A 112 7.15 1.40 0.02
CA ALA A 112 5.93 1.68 0.76
C ALA A 112 6.22 2.01 2.23
N ALA A 113 7.15 1.29 2.89
CA ALA A 113 7.58 1.58 4.24
C ALA A 113 8.22 2.98 4.35
N ALA A 114 9.10 3.34 3.40
CA ALA A 114 9.69 4.67 3.35
C ALA A 114 8.64 5.78 3.22
N ALA A 115 7.59 5.56 2.40
CA ALA A 115 6.50 6.51 2.25
C ALA A 115 5.64 6.60 3.53
N CYS A 116 5.31 5.46 4.12
CA CYS A 116 4.56 5.36 5.37
C CYS A 116 5.28 6.10 6.52
N LEU A 117 6.57 5.79 6.74
CA LEU A 117 7.35 6.41 7.80
C LEU A 117 7.51 7.92 7.60
N LYS A 118 7.82 8.35 6.37
CA LYS A 118 7.86 9.78 6.07
C LYS A 118 6.53 10.44 6.42
N GLY A 119 5.40 9.89 5.98
CA GLY A 119 4.07 10.41 6.29
C GLY A 119 3.79 10.48 7.79
N PHE A 120 4.08 9.40 8.51
CA PHE A 120 3.87 9.30 9.95
C PHE A 120 4.64 10.37 10.75
N TYR A 121 5.93 10.56 10.46
CA TYR A 121 6.72 11.57 11.16
C TYR A 121 6.42 13.00 10.72
N LEU A 122 5.95 13.22 9.50
CA LEU A 122 5.42 14.54 9.09
C LEU A 122 4.11 14.85 9.81
N TYR A 123 3.22 13.87 9.98
CA TYR A 123 2.02 14.00 10.79
C TYR A 123 2.36 14.33 12.24
N HIS A 124 3.32 13.62 12.85
CA HIS A 124 3.81 13.91 14.20
C HIS A 124 4.37 15.33 14.33
N ALA A 125 5.18 15.76 13.38
CA ALA A 125 5.71 17.12 13.37
C ALA A 125 4.60 18.19 13.27
N ALA A 126 3.56 17.93 12.49
CA ALA A 126 2.38 18.80 12.43
C ALA A 126 1.60 18.86 13.76
N CYS A 127 1.68 17.77 14.57
CA CYS A 127 1.13 17.73 15.93
C CYS A 127 2.10 18.28 16.99
N GLY A 128 3.22 18.89 16.61
CA GLY A 128 4.22 19.45 17.53
C GLY A 128 5.16 18.40 18.15
N VAL A 129 5.19 17.17 17.59
CA VAL A 129 6.07 16.11 18.08
C VAL A 129 7.21 15.90 17.08
N ASN A 130 8.46 16.04 17.55
CA ASN A 130 9.67 15.80 16.75
C ASN A 130 9.76 16.61 15.45
N GLU A 131 9.54 17.91 15.53
CA GLU A 131 9.57 18.85 14.40
C GLU A 131 10.90 18.84 13.63
N GLU A 132 12.02 18.61 14.34
CA GLU A 132 13.35 18.55 13.71
C GLU A 132 13.44 17.38 12.71
N LEU A 133 12.95 16.21 13.07
CA LEU A 133 12.87 15.07 12.17
C LEU A 133 11.92 15.38 11.00
N GLY A 134 10.78 16.00 11.27
CA GLY A 134 9.84 16.45 10.25
C GLY A 134 10.54 17.34 9.19
N ARG A 135 11.27 18.36 9.61
CA ARG A 135 12.07 19.23 8.73
C ARG A 135 13.11 18.48 7.91
N ARG A 136 13.77 17.48 8.51
CA ARG A 136 14.73 16.62 7.80
C ARG A 136 14.08 15.71 6.76
N LEU A 137 12.86 15.27 7.00
CA LEU A 137 12.10 14.42 6.09
C LEU A 137 11.39 15.20 4.98
N ASP A 138 11.01 16.46 5.23
CA ASP A 138 10.34 17.32 4.25
C ASP A 138 11.34 17.98 3.28
N LYS A 139 12.14 17.14 2.65
CA LYS A 139 13.11 17.56 1.64
C LYS A 139 12.50 17.56 0.25
N THR A 140 12.98 18.47 -0.54
CA THR A 140 12.69 18.56 -1.96
C THR A 140 13.95 18.32 -2.78
N ARG A 141 13.78 18.00 -4.06
CA ARG A 141 14.88 17.82 -5.01
C ARG A 141 14.51 18.40 -6.37
N LEU A 142 15.49 18.74 -7.15
CA LEU A 142 15.29 19.10 -8.54
C LEU A 142 14.85 17.86 -9.36
N PRO A 143 13.98 18.05 -10.35
CA PRO A 143 13.57 16.96 -11.23
C PRO A 143 14.76 16.46 -12.06
N THR A 144 14.93 15.15 -12.10
CA THR A 144 15.94 14.49 -12.92
C THR A 144 15.47 14.37 -14.38
N ARG A 145 16.39 14.05 -15.29
CA ARG A 145 16.04 13.71 -16.68
C ARG A 145 14.99 12.59 -16.77
N ALA A 146 15.06 11.61 -15.88
CA ALA A 146 14.09 10.52 -15.81
C ALA A 146 12.69 10.99 -15.38
N ASP A 147 12.60 11.98 -14.52
CA ASP A 147 11.30 12.57 -14.13
C ASP A 147 10.69 13.31 -15.32
N ARG A 148 11.48 14.09 -16.05
CA ARG A 148 11.05 14.80 -17.27
C ARG A 148 10.59 13.84 -18.37
N ASN A 149 11.33 12.76 -18.60
CA ASN A 149 10.98 11.77 -19.60
C ASN A 149 9.71 10.96 -19.29
N ARG A 150 9.26 10.98 -18.01
CA ARG A 150 8.04 10.29 -17.57
C ARG A 150 6.83 11.21 -17.46
N ALA A 151 7.05 12.49 -17.52
CA ALA A 151 5.97 13.45 -17.41
C ALA A 151 5.21 13.53 -18.73
N LEU A 152 3.87 13.58 -18.63
CA LEU A 152 3.02 13.81 -19.77
C LEU A 152 3.39 15.18 -20.39
N LEU A 153 3.68 15.20 -21.68
CA LEU A 153 4.10 16.39 -22.43
C LEU A 153 5.31 17.14 -21.82
N GLY A 154 6.15 16.45 -21.02
CA GLY A 154 7.34 17.03 -20.42
C GLY A 154 7.08 18.01 -19.27
N HIS A 155 5.83 18.20 -18.85
CA HIS A 155 5.47 19.07 -17.73
C HIS A 155 5.91 18.48 -16.40
N VAL A 156 6.90 19.08 -15.77
CA VAL A 156 7.42 18.67 -14.45
C VAL A 156 7.40 19.88 -13.54
N LYS A 157 7.00 19.69 -12.29
CA LYS A 157 7.11 20.73 -11.26
C LYS A 157 8.57 21.16 -11.12
N ALA A 158 8.80 22.43 -10.86
CA ALA A 158 10.13 22.99 -10.66
C ALA A 158 10.91 22.25 -9.55
N VAL A 159 10.18 21.78 -8.53
CA VAL A 159 10.72 21.03 -7.40
C VAL A 159 9.86 19.79 -7.15
N MET A 160 10.50 18.68 -6.86
CA MET A 160 9.86 17.39 -6.56
C MET A 160 10.09 17.02 -5.10
N PRO A 161 9.10 16.43 -4.42
CA PRO A 161 9.33 15.91 -3.06
C PRO A 161 10.40 14.83 -3.08
N ALA A 162 11.28 14.85 -2.10
CA ALA A 162 12.27 13.81 -1.87
C ALA A 162 11.88 12.98 -0.64
N ASN A 163 12.23 11.70 -0.67
CA ASN A 163 12.15 10.86 0.51
C ASN A 163 13.54 10.26 0.76
N PRO A 164 14.24 10.70 1.82
CA PRO A 164 15.59 10.22 2.13
C PRO A 164 15.63 8.73 2.45
N LEU A 165 14.52 8.16 2.93
CA LEU A 165 14.39 6.74 3.28
C LEU A 165 14.13 5.84 2.06
N ALA A 166 13.80 6.42 0.91
CA ALA A 166 13.43 5.64 -0.26
C ALA A 166 14.62 4.81 -0.78
N PRO A 167 14.45 3.50 -1.04
CA PRO A 167 15.51 2.68 -1.56
C PRO A 167 15.97 3.20 -2.93
N ARG A 168 17.28 3.06 -3.22
CA ARG A 168 17.83 3.46 -4.53
C ARG A 168 17.00 2.87 -5.65
N ARG A 169 16.71 3.67 -6.67
CA ARG A 169 15.90 3.26 -7.84
C ARG A 169 16.56 2.05 -8.52
N ALA A 170 15.81 0.94 -8.62
CA ALA A 170 16.22 -0.17 -9.48
C ALA A 170 16.05 0.19 -10.94
N ARG A 171 16.82 -0.46 -11.81
CA ARG A 171 16.47 -0.53 -13.23
C ARG A 171 15.03 -1.00 -13.35
N ARG A 172 14.23 -0.28 -14.13
CA ARG A 172 12.84 -0.63 -14.41
C ARG A 172 12.87 -1.99 -15.13
N ARG A 173 12.31 -3.01 -14.51
CA ARG A 173 12.07 -4.26 -15.21
C ARG A 173 10.94 -4.00 -16.20
N HIS A 174 11.09 -4.48 -17.43
CA HIS A 174 9.99 -4.50 -18.37
C HIS A 174 8.81 -5.28 -17.76
N PRO A 175 7.56 -4.86 -18.03
CA PRO A 175 6.41 -5.65 -17.67
C PRO A 175 6.61 -7.09 -18.16
N LYS A 176 6.24 -8.06 -17.34
CA LYS A 176 6.21 -9.45 -17.79
C LYS A 176 5.04 -9.58 -18.77
N MET A 177 5.35 -9.69 -20.03
CA MET A 177 4.35 -10.00 -21.04
C MET A 177 4.13 -11.52 -21.07
N LEU A 178 2.91 -11.92 -21.34
CA LEU A 178 2.62 -13.32 -21.63
C LEU A 178 3.32 -13.72 -22.95
N PRO A 179 3.84 -14.94 -23.04
CA PRO A 179 4.37 -15.45 -24.30
C PRO A 179 3.30 -15.42 -25.40
N GLU A 180 3.74 -15.33 -26.64
CA GLU A 180 2.85 -15.46 -27.80
C GLU A 180 2.04 -16.77 -27.74
N GLY A 181 0.76 -16.71 -28.09
CA GLY A 181 -0.17 -17.83 -28.01
C GLY A 181 -0.58 -18.25 -26.58
N ALA A 182 -0.17 -17.51 -25.54
CA ALA A 182 -0.54 -17.86 -24.17
C ALA A 182 -2.04 -17.69 -23.90
N ARG A 183 -2.68 -16.71 -24.54
CA ARG A 183 -4.13 -16.46 -24.38
C ARG A 183 -4.93 -17.65 -24.91
N GLU A 184 -4.58 -18.12 -26.10
CA GLU A 184 -5.20 -19.26 -26.76
C GLU A 184 -5.07 -20.52 -25.89
N ARG A 185 -3.87 -20.81 -25.40
CA ARG A 185 -3.64 -21.95 -24.48
C ARG A 185 -4.44 -21.82 -23.18
N LEU A 186 -4.59 -20.60 -22.63
CA LEU A 186 -5.43 -20.39 -21.44
C LEU A 186 -6.91 -20.64 -21.74
N LEU A 187 -7.41 -20.22 -22.91
CA LEU A 187 -8.79 -20.45 -23.32
C LEU A 187 -9.07 -21.93 -23.59
N GLU A 188 -8.12 -22.67 -24.17
CA GLU A 188 -8.22 -24.11 -24.36
C GLU A 188 -8.25 -24.88 -23.02
N ALA A 189 -7.41 -24.45 -22.06
CA ALA A 189 -7.35 -25.04 -20.72
C ALA A 189 -8.53 -24.66 -19.83
N ALA A 190 -9.32 -23.64 -20.18
CA ALA A 190 -10.43 -23.17 -19.38
C ALA A 190 -11.61 -24.15 -19.41
N ALA A 191 -11.90 -24.78 -18.27
CA ALA A 191 -12.93 -25.78 -18.14
C ALA A 191 -14.35 -25.19 -18.05
N THR A 192 -14.50 -23.92 -17.62
CA THR A 192 -15.82 -23.30 -17.41
C THR A 192 -16.04 -22.09 -18.30
N ALA A 193 -17.32 -21.80 -18.62
CA ALA A 193 -17.70 -20.60 -19.35
C ALA A 193 -17.29 -19.32 -18.59
N ARG A 194 -17.34 -19.35 -17.25
CA ARG A 194 -16.88 -18.25 -16.39
C ARG A 194 -15.39 -17.98 -16.60
N ASP A 195 -14.57 -19.01 -16.60
CA ASP A 195 -13.12 -18.85 -16.70
C ASP A 195 -12.73 -18.35 -18.11
N ARG A 196 -13.41 -18.83 -19.14
CA ARG A 196 -13.28 -18.31 -20.52
C ARG A 196 -13.65 -16.82 -20.60
N LEU A 197 -14.78 -16.43 -19.99
CA LEU A 197 -15.20 -15.02 -19.93
C LEU A 197 -14.15 -14.16 -19.24
N VAL A 198 -13.62 -14.59 -18.09
CA VAL A 198 -12.58 -13.87 -17.34
C VAL A 198 -11.33 -13.68 -18.20
N ILE A 199 -10.83 -14.76 -18.84
CA ILE A 199 -9.63 -14.69 -19.69
C ILE A 199 -9.85 -13.73 -20.86
N THR A 200 -11.00 -13.83 -21.54
CA THR A 200 -11.34 -12.96 -22.67
C THR A 200 -11.40 -11.49 -22.25
N TRP A 201 -12.11 -11.19 -21.18
CA TRP A 201 -12.30 -9.80 -20.76
C TRP A 201 -11.04 -9.16 -20.18
N LEU A 202 -10.20 -9.93 -19.50
CA LEU A 202 -8.89 -9.44 -19.06
C LEU A 202 -7.97 -9.18 -20.24
N GLY A 203 -7.98 -10.06 -21.26
CA GLY A 203 -7.13 -9.93 -22.45
C GLY A 203 -7.61 -8.86 -23.43
N ASP A 204 -8.88 -8.87 -23.81
CA ASP A 204 -9.43 -8.00 -24.84
C ASP A 204 -9.90 -6.66 -24.30
N GLY A 205 -10.50 -6.65 -23.09
CA GLY A 205 -11.03 -5.44 -22.47
C GLY A 205 -10.01 -4.69 -21.60
N GLY A 206 -8.86 -5.30 -21.28
CA GLY A 206 -7.84 -4.68 -20.44
C GLY A 206 -8.27 -4.39 -19.01
N PHE A 207 -9.32 -5.05 -18.53
CA PHE A 207 -9.84 -4.87 -17.17
C PHE A 207 -8.82 -5.28 -16.12
N ARG A 208 -8.81 -4.58 -14.98
CA ARG A 208 -8.20 -5.14 -13.78
C ARG A 208 -9.12 -6.19 -13.18
N ILE A 209 -8.55 -7.18 -12.49
CA ILE A 209 -9.34 -8.27 -11.89
C ILE A 209 -10.44 -7.75 -10.94
N GLY A 210 -10.15 -6.69 -10.17
CA GLY A 210 -11.13 -6.06 -9.29
C GLY A 210 -12.26 -5.38 -10.06
N GLU A 211 -11.96 -4.74 -11.18
CA GLU A 211 -12.95 -4.12 -12.06
C GLU A 211 -13.87 -5.18 -12.65
N LEU A 212 -13.30 -6.25 -13.21
CA LEU A 212 -14.08 -7.35 -13.78
C LEU A 212 -14.98 -8.03 -12.74
N CYS A 213 -14.43 -8.35 -11.57
CA CYS A 213 -15.22 -8.99 -10.50
C CYS A 213 -16.24 -8.07 -9.86
N GLY A 214 -16.11 -6.77 -10.00
CA GLY A 214 -17.02 -5.76 -9.48
C GLY A 214 -18.15 -5.37 -10.44
N LEU A 215 -18.18 -5.92 -11.67
CA LEU A 215 -19.24 -5.63 -12.64
C LEU A 215 -20.58 -6.24 -12.23
N HIS A 216 -21.63 -5.49 -12.45
CA HIS A 216 -23.02 -5.93 -12.36
C HIS A 216 -23.60 -6.09 -13.77
N LEU A 217 -24.64 -6.89 -13.92
CA LEU A 217 -25.32 -7.05 -15.22
C LEU A 217 -25.87 -5.71 -15.74
N ALA A 218 -26.28 -4.82 -14.85
CA ALA A 218 -26.74 -3.47 -15.21
C ALA A 218 -25.63 -2.56 -15.79
N ASP A 219 -24.35 -2.94 -15.64
CA ASP A 219 -23.23 -2.18 -16.21
C ASP A 219 -22.90 -2.58 -17.65
N LEU A 220 -23.55 -3.65 -18.14
CA LEU A 220 -23.25 -4.27 -19.43
C LEU A 220 -24.24 -3.80 -20.49
N HIS A 221 -23.81 -2.87 -21.33
CA HIS A 221 -24.55 -2.41 -22.49
C HIS A 221 -23.93 -3.01 -23.75
N LEU A 222 -24.22 -4.28 -24.02
CA LEU A 222 -23.59 -5.07 -25.09
C LEU A 222 -24.23 -4.87 -26.47
N ARG A 223 -25.22 -3.99 -26.58
CA ARG A 223 -25.89 -3.64 -27.83
C ARG A 223 -25.85 -2.13 -28.05
N GLU A 224 -26.01 -1.72 -29.30
CA GLU A 224 -26.22 -0.32 -29.65
C GLU A 224 -27.57 0.19 -29.12
N GLY A 225 -27.66 1.49 -28.87
CA GLY A 225 -28.87 2.11 -28.34
C GLY A 225 -29.09 1.92 -26.85
N ALA A 226 -28.04 1.80 -26.08
CA ALA A 226 -28.13 1.70 -24.61
C ALA A 226 -28.86 2.91 -24.00
N SER A 227 -29.75 2.63 -23.05
CA SER A 227 -30.60 3.63 -22.37
C SER A 227 -29.88 4.34 -21.20
N CYS A 228 -28.59 4.13 -20.99
CA CYS A 228 -27.84 4.73 -19.88
C CYS A 228 -27.59 6.25 -20.04
N GLY A 229 -27.80 6.81 -21.25
CA GLY A 229 -27.54 8.21 -21.54
C GLY A 229 -26.09 8.62 -21.76
N GLU A 230 -25.14 7.73 -21.49
CA GLU A 230 -23.69 8.03 -21.56
C GLU A 230 -23.11 7.78 -22.95
N CYS A 231 -23.47 6.66 -23.56
CA CYS A 231 -22.95 6.25 -24.86
C CYS A 231 -23.98 5.41 -25.62
N ARG A 232 -24.07 5.59 -26.96
CA ARG A 232 -24.98 4.81 -27.82
C ARG A 232 -24.38 3.50 -28.32
N SER A 233 -23.05 3.41 -28.40
CA SER A 233 -22.35 2.19 -28.81
C SER A 233 -22.34 1.14 -27.69
N ALA A 234 -22.08 -0.12 -28.03
CA ALA A 234 -21.88 -1.16 -27.04
C ALA A 234 -20.69 -0.81 -26.10
N HIS A 235 -20.93 -0.86 -24.78
CA HIS A 235 -19.95 -0.45 -23.78
C HIS A 235 -20.19 -1.10 -22.41
N VAL A 236 -19.27 -0.91 -21.51
CA VAL A 236 -19.34 -1.39 -20.12
C VAL A 236 -19.01 -0.25 -19.17
N HIS A 237 -19.79 -0.09 -18.12
CA HIS A 237 -19.50 0.86 -17.05
C HIS A 237 -18.64 0.20 -15.97
N VAL A 238 -17.46 0.77 -15.69
CA VAL A 238 -16.63 0.36 -14.56
C VAL A 238 -16.86 1.34 -13.43
N CYS A 239 -17.79 1.01 -12.55
CA CYS A 239 -18.18 1.88 -11.45
C CYS A 239 -17.56 1.42 -10.12
N HIS A 240 -17.13 2.41 -9.31
CA HIS A 240 -16.75 2.12 -7.93
C HIS A 240 -18.02 1.89 -7.11
N ARG A 241 -18.15 0.69 -6.53
CA ARG A 241 -19.26 0.34 -5.64
C ARG A 241 -18.73 -0.24 -4.33
N GLY A 242 -19.29 0.25 -3.22
CA GLY A 242 -19.16 -0.42 -1.92
C GLY A 242 -20.23 -1.52 -1.80
N GLY A 243 -19.95 -2.54 -0.98
CA GLY A 243 -20.97 -3.53 -0.62
C GLY A 243 -21.26 -4.62 -1.67
N ASN A 244 -20.38 -4.84 -2.65
CA ASN A 244 -20.51 -5.98 -3.56
C ASN A 244 -20.56 -7.31 -2.78
N PRO A 245 -21.51 -8.23 -3.11
CA PRO A 245 -21.65 -9.52 -2.40
C PRO A 245 -20.37 -10.35 -2.40
N ASN A 246 -19.57 -10.25 -3.46
CA ASN A 246 -18.27 -10.93 -3.61
C ASN A 246 -17.10 -10.14 -3.00
N ARG A 247 -17.37 -9.00 -2.34
CA ARG A 247 -16.39 -8.06 -1.78
C ARG A 247 -15.37 -7.52 -2.78
N ALA A 248 -15.63 -7.65 -4.07
CA ALA A 248 -14.81 -7.04 -5.11
C ALA A 248 -15.06 -5.53 -5.15
N SER A 249 -14.01 -4.76 -5.40
CA SER A 249 -14.05 -3.31 -5.53
C SER A 249 -13.36 -2.94 -6.83
N ALA A 250 -14.10 -2.36 -7.76
CA ALA A 250 -13.54 -1.65 -8.87
C ALA A 250 -12.90 -0.35 -8.34
N LYS A 251 -11.66 -0.08 -8.71
CA LYS A 251 -10.95 1.16 -8.36
C LYS A 251 -10.79 2.01 -9.59
#